data_35627802526105aee36c45ea759892e6
#
_entry.id   35627802526105aee36c45ea759892e6
#
_cell.length_a   1.000
_cell.length_b   1.000
_cell.length_c   1.000
_cell.angle_alpha   90.00
_cell.angle_beta   90.00
_cell.angle_gamma   90.00
#
_symmetry.space_group_name_H-M   'P 1'
#
loop_
_entity.id
_entity.type
_entity.pdbx_description
1 polymer ?
#
loop_
_entity_poly.entity_id
_entity_poly.type
_entity_poly.pdbx_seq_one_letter_code
_entity_poly.pdbx_strand_id
1 'polypeptide(L)'
;MLERCAQSDFPGKLTPIRKVTSPHPVFTGSYRELVEWTAHRYAGTIADVIRLAIPPRVARVDKEEIPATRVPDVLKSVDADLSCDLLAEESRAAWGRYRWGTSMVAALPRGGVRAAWQLLPHEDLAARACDLITVARAAGGSVLILVPDQYDLDPLYNDIVQRLGDTGIAALSAASGQAPRYRNWLYAFYGVVDVVIGTRGAAFTPLRNLHTVLMVDDGNDIYADLHAPYPHLRDVLAHRAESTGANFLAAGWSCSVAMSYRVEEGWAHYLQPEHSELKKELPRITAPGDSDKALERDPLARAARIPHTAFRAVKAALERNEPVLFQVPRRGYIPTLVCGNCREPARCRHCGGPLGLSRSTNAEGASIPVCRWCGTPEPRFTCQHCGSHTLRAATKGAGRTAEELGRAFPGFPVVLSYGDERKERIAAGPMIVVSTPGSEPVAPSGYGAVVLLDPWALTQRPDLSADEDTLRLWCNAVRLVRPFSQGGEAIIAGEPRHPLIQGLIRWDPVGVAERLCAERESALLPPSRHFIAIDGPFSAVKDFVSDVTAEVSVDTLGPIELPVFESLPASCADSGEEPLRMLLRDNGDNFDDILSEVRKISRYRSAKTKNIPVRIHVDPTRIG
;
A
#
# COMPACT_ATOMS: atom_id res chain seq x y z
N MET A 1 -9.92 -3.45 31.55
CA MET A 1 -9.17 -4.21 32.59
C MET A 1 -8.37 -5.27 31.83
N LEU A 2 -7.05 -5.14 31.87
CA LEU A 2 -6.14 -6.01 31.10
C LEU A 2 -5.87 -7.32 31.85
N GLU A 3 -5.75 -7.24 33.16
CA GLU A 3 -5.41 -8.36 34.02
C GLU A 3 -5.97 -8.18 35.45
N ARG A 4 -6.17 -9.29 36.17
CA ARG A 4 -6.42 -9.30 37.61
C ARG A 4 -5.23 -9.92 38.31
N CYS A 5 -4.53 -9.13 39.12
CA CYS A 5 -3.40 -9.59 39.92
C CYS A 5 -3.80 -9.60 41.39
N ALA A 6 -3.25 -10.56 42.14
CA ALA A 6 -3.46 -10.63 43.61
C ALA A 6 -2.68 -9.51 44.33
N GLN A 7 -1.54 -9.10 43.77
CA GLN A 7 -0.69 -8.01 44.22
C GLN A 7 -0.32 -7.13 43.07
N SER A 8 -0.09 -5.86 43.34
CA SER A 8 0.36 -4.88 42.34
C SER A 8 1.81 -4.53 42.61
N ASP A 9 2.64 -4.52 41.57
CA ASP A 9 4.03 -4.05 41.62
C ASP A 9 4.13 -2.53 41.64
N PHE A 10 3.00 -1.83 41.52
CA PHE A 10 2.96 -0.36 41.57
C PHE A 10 3.21 0.14 42.99
N PRO A 11 4.26 0.94 43.24
CA PRO A 11 4.64 1.37 44.60
C PRO A 11 3.73 2.46 45.17
N GLY A 12 2.81 3.00 44.37
CA GLY A 12 1.92 4.07 44.76
C GLY A 12 0.53 3.58 45.19
N LYS A 13 -0.32 4.52 45.67
CA LYS A 13 -1.68 4.22 46.02
C LYS A 13 -2.52 3.92 44.76
N LEU A 14 -3.14 2.76 44.70
CA LEU A 14 -4.02 2.37 43.60
C LEU A 14 -5.34 3.15 43.69
N THR A 15 -5.76 3.66 42.52
CA THR A 15 -7.08 4.30 42.40
C THR A 15 -8.12 3.23 42.07
N PRO A 16 -9.24 3.14 42.82
CA PRO A 16 -10.28 2.15 42.54
C PRO A 16 -10.96 2.42 41.19
N ILE A 17 -11.39 1.33 40.53
CA ILE A 17 -12.21 1.42 39.31
C ILE A 17 -13.53 2.12 39.66
N ARG A 18 -13.78 3.28 39.05
CA ARG A 18 -14.99 4.07 39.31
C ARG A 18 -16.25 3.46 38.69
N LYS A 19 -16.11 2.89 37.48
CA LYS A 19 -17.25 2.37 36.70
C LYS A 19 -16.78 1.41 35.62
N VAL A 20 -17.48 0.30 35.46
CA VAL A 20 -17.41 -0.56 34.26
C VAL A 20 -18.42 0.01 33.27
N THR A 21 -17.93 0.44 32.09
CA THR A 21 -18.74 1.21 31.12
C THR A 21 -19.39 0.32 30.07
N SER A 22 -18.82 -0.85 29.74
CA SER A 22 -19.38 -1.80 28.79
C SER A 22 -19.57 -3.17 29.47
N PRO A 23 -20.67 -3.90 29.18
CA PRO A 23 -20.87 -5.25 29.67
C PRO A 23 -20.02 -6.28 28.91
N HIS A 24 -19.44 -5.91 27.77
CA HIS A 24 -18.73 -6.84 26.87
C HIS A 24 -17.26 -6.99 27.28
N PRO A 25 -16.76 -8.23 27.47
CA PRO A 25 -15.36 -8.50 27.78
C PRO A 25 -14.51 -8.51 26.50
N VAL A 26 -14.36 -7.35 25.87
CA VAL A 26 -13.82 -7.17 24.52
C VAL A 26 -12.31 -7.40 24.35
N PHE A 27 -11.60 -7.76 25.43
CA PHE A 27 -10.15 -7.95 25.43
C PHE A 27 -9.80 -9.29 26.05
N THR A 28 -9.69 -10.34 25.24
CA THR A 28 -9.52 -11.74 25.68
C THR A 28 -8.47 -12.48 24.85
N GLY A 29 -7.83 -13.49 25.44
CA GLY A 29 -7.04 -14.54 24.78
C GLY A 29 -6.14 -14.09 23.65
N SER A 30 -6.24 -14.73 22.50
CA SER A 30 -5.43 -14.46 21.29
C SER A 30 -5.52 -13.03 20.77
N TYR A 31 -6.63 -12.35 21.06
CA TYR A 31 -6.75 -10.93 20.71
C TYR A 31 -5.83 -10.04 21.55
N ARG A 32 -5.68 -10.36 22.83
CA ARG A 32 -4.71 -9.70 23.72
C ARG A 32 -3.28 -9.93 23.22
N GLU A 33 -2.94 -11.16 22.87
CA GLU A 33 -1.61 -11.52 22.34
C GLU A 33 -1.26 -10.72 21.08
N LEU A 34 -2.20 -10.58 20.14
CA LEU A 34 -2.01 -9.77 18.94
C LEU A 34 -1.72 -8.30 19.28
N VAL A 35 -2.49 -7.71 20.22
CA VAL A 35 -2.30 -6.33 20.65
C VAL A 35 -0.96 -6.14 21.35
N GLU A 36 -0.57 -7.05 22.22
CA GLU A 36 0.71 -7.04 22.94
C GLU A 36 1.88 -7.19 21.97
N TRP A 37 1.79 -8.14 21.03
CA TRP A 37 2.80 -8.30 19.97
C TRP A 37 2.94 -7.04 19.13
N THR A 38 1.82 -6.46 18.67
CA THR A 38 1.86 -5.23 17.86
C THR A 38 2.49 -4.06 18.64
N ALA A 39 2.13 -3.90 19.91
CA ALA A 39 2.74 -2.88 20.76
C ALA A 39 4.25 -3.11 20.94
N HIS A 40 4.67 -4.38 21.05
CA HIS A 40 6.09 -4.72 21.14
C HIS A 40 6.81 -4.43 19.83
N ARG A 41 6.33 -4.99 18.73
CA ARG A 41 6.95 -4.93 17.39
C ARG A 41 7.14 -3.49 16.88
N TYR A 42 6.24 -2.58 17.27
CA TYR A 42 6.24 -1.19 16.81
C TYR A 42 6.65 -0.18 17.90
N ALA A 43 7.35 -0.61 18.93
CA ALA A 43 7.84 0.22 20.03
C ALA A 43 6.76 1.08 20.73
N GLY A 44 5.50 0.67 20.64
CA GLY A 44 4.36 1.38 21.21
C GLY A 44 3.92 0.88 22.57
N THR A 45 2.78 1.40 23.01
CA THR A 45 2.08 0.92 24.21
C THR A 45 0.85 0.09 23.83
N ILE A 46 0.42 -0.79 24.73
CA ILE A 46 -0.84 -1.54 24.56
C ILE A 46 -2.01 -0.57 24.39
N ALA A 47 -2.01 0.58 25.08
CA ALA A 47 -3.05 1.60 24.97
C ALA A 47 -3.15 2.21 23.57
N ASP A 48 -2.01 2.43 22.91
CA ASP A 48 -1.98 2.94 21.53
C ASP A 48 -2.63 1.94 20.58
N VAL A 49 -2.24 0.66 20.67
CA VAL A 49 -2.81 -0.39 19.83
C VAL A 49 -4.30 -0.61 20.12
N ILE A 50 -4.74 -0.63 21.39
CA ILE A 50 -6.16 -0.75 21.73
C ILE A 50 -6.99 0.37 21.06
N ARG A 51 -6.45 1.56 20.97
CA ARG A 51 -7.10 2.70 20.32
C ARG A 51 -7.32 2.50 18.83
N LEU A 52 -6.41 1.77 18.17
CA LEU A 52 -6.55 1.37 16.76
C LEU A 52 -7.49 0.16 16.61
N ALA A 53 -7.40 -0.78 17.55
CA ALA A 53 -7.99 -2.10 17.46
C ALA A 53 -9.47 -2.15 17.88
N ILE A 54 -9.91 -1.29 18.81
CA ILE A 54 -11.29 -1.28 19.31
C ILE A 54 -11.98 0.01 18.87
N PRO A 55 -13.06 -0.08 18.09
CA PRO A 55 -13.83 1.10 17.71
C PRO A 55 -14.38 1.85 18.92
N PRO A 56 -14.58 3.18 18.83
CA PRO A 56 -15.21 3.95 19.90
C PRO A 56 -16.54 3.34 20.31
N ARG A 57 -16.70 3.14 21.63
CA ARG A 57 -17.89 2.55 22.22
C ARG A 57 -19.15 3.38 21.94
N VAL A 58 -20.24 2.73 21.60
CA VAL A 58 -21.56 3.34 21.42
C VAL A 58 -22.55 2.75 22.42
N ALA A 59 -22.92 3.51 23.45
CA ALA A 59 -23.73 3.04 24.59
C ALA A 59 -25.11 2.47 24.23
N ARG A 60 -25.71 2.89 23.12
CA ARG A 60 -26.98 2.32 22.64
C ARG A 60 -26.78 0.92 22.07
N VAL A 61 -25.64 0.66 21.41
CA VAL A 61 -25.30 -0.63 20.84
C VAL A 61 -25.04 -1.68 21.92
N ASP A 62 -24.45 -1.29 23.06
CA ASP A 62 -24.25 -2.19 24.21
C ASP A 62 -25.57 -2.75 24.80
N LYS A 63 -26.69 -2.11 24.48
CA LYS A 63 -28.02 -2.54 24.96
C LYS A 63 -28.78 -3.37 23.94
N GLU A 64 -28.23 -3.52 22.74
CA GLU A 64 -28.83 -4.35 21.70
C GLU A 64 -28.62 -5.82 22.06
N GLU A 65 -29.59 -6.67 21.74
CA GLU A 65 -29.47 -8.10 21.88
C GLU A 65 -28.46 -8.64 20.87
N ILE A 66 -27.52 -9.47 21.34
CA ILE A 66 -26.53 -10.10 20.48
C ILE A 66 -27.19 -11.34 19.85
N PRO A 67 -27.31 -11.43 18.51
CA PRO A 67 -27.86 -12.60 17.85
C PRO A 67 -27.04 -13.87 18.13
N ALA A 68 -27.62 -15.03 17.84
CA ALA A 68 -26.95 -16.31 18.02
C ALA A 68 -25.67 -16.38 17.19
N THR A 69 -24.61 -16.94 17.78
CA THR A 69 -23.33 -17.17 17.11
C THR A 69 -23.48 -18.15 15.94
N ARG A 70 -22.78 -17.88 14.85
CA ARG A 70 -22.69 -18.74 13.66
C ARG A 70 -21.39 -19.53 13.61
N VAL A 71 -20.35 -18.98 14.19
CA VAL A 71 -19.00 -19.58 14.22
C VAL A 71 -18.91 -20.55 15.39
N PRO A 72 -18.61 -21.84 15.17
CA PRO A 72 -18.41 -22.80 16.23
C PRO A 72 -17.19 -22.44 17.09
N ASP A 73 -17.12 -22.99 18.29
CA ASP A 73 -15.99 -22.73 19.21
C ASP A 73 -14.68 -23.36 18.73
N VAL A 74 -14.76 -24.41 17.91
CA VAL A 74 -13.59 -25.14 17.38
C VAL A 74 -13.75 -25.34 15.88
N LEU A 75 -12.65 -25.19 15.15
CA LEU A 75 -12.59 -25.51 13.71
C LEU A 75 -12.89 -27.01 13.51
N LYS A 76 -13.67 -27.33 12.48
CA LYS A 76 -13.92 -28.70 12.07
C LYS A 76 -12.73 -29.21 11.28
N SER A 77 -12.33 -30.46 11.48
CA SER A 77 -11.44 -31.13 10.56
C SER A 77 -12.17 -31.36 9.23
N VAL A 78 -11.67 -30.77 8.16
CA VAL A 78 -12.18 -30.97 6.81
C VAL A 78 -11.18 -31.85 6.07
N ASP A 79 -11.64 -32.97 5.51
CA ASP A 79 -10.78 -33.81 4.67
C ASP A 79 -10.29 -33.03 3.44
N ALA A 80 -9.04 -33.25 3.08
CA ALA A 80 -8.41 -32.54 1.96
C ALA A 80 -9.11 -32.78 0.61
N ASP A 81 -9.73 -33.94 0.45
CA ASP A 81 -10.48 -34.30 -0.77
C ASP A 81 -11.80 -33.53 -0.89
N LEU A 82 -12.36 -33.06 0.24
CA LEU A 82 -13.63 -32.33 0.27
C LEU A 82 -13.51 -30.91 -0.31
N SER A 83 -12.32 -30.29 -0.29
CA SER A 83 -12.15 -28.90 -0.69
C SER A 83 -12.36 -28.65 -2.17
N CYS A 84 -11.96 -29.61 -3.01
CA CYS A 84 -12.16 -29.50 -4.47
C CYS A 84 -13.64 -29.68 -4.83
N ASP A 85 -14.38 -30.48 -4.06
CA ASP A 85 -15.81 -30.73 -4.30
C ASP A 85 -16.72 -29.61 -3.76
N LEU A 86 -16.21 -28.79 -2.83
CA LEU A 86 -16.93 -27.62 -2.31
C LEU A 86 -17.05 -26.48 -3.34
N LEU A 87 -16.12 -26.40 -4.29
CA LEU A 87 -16.11 -25.36 -5.30
C LEU A 87 -16.76 -25.86 -6.60
N ALA A 88 -17.55 -24.99 -7.22
CA ALA A 88 -18.10 -25.23 -8.54
C ALA A 88 -16.98 -25.48 -9.57
N GLU A 89 -17.28 -26.21 -10.63
CA GLU A 89 -16.31 -26.54 -11.69
C GLU A 89 -15.69 -25.28 -12.31
N GLU A 90 -16.47 -24.24 -12.51
CA GLU A 90 -16.01 -22.94 -13.01
C GLU A 90 -14.99 -22.29 -12.08
N SER A 91 -15.21 -22.36 -10.75
CA SER A 91 -14.26 -21.86 -9.75
C SER A 91 -12.97 -22.67 -9.76
N ARG A 92 -13.05 -24.00 -9.83
CA ARG A 92 -11.87 -24.87 -9.95
C ARG A 92 -11.06 -24.57 -11.23
N ALA A 93 -11.74 -24.38 -12.35
CA ALA A 93 -11.13 -23.98 -13.61
C ALA A 93 -10.43 -22.62 -13.51
N ALA A 94 -11.05 -21.65 -12.82
CA ALA A 94 -10.45 -20.34 -12.60
C ALA A 94 -9.18 -20.40 -11.75
N TRP A 95 -9.15 -21.19 -10.69
CA TRP A 95 -7.92 -21.44 -9.92
C TRP A 95 -6.87 -22.24 -10.71
N GLY A 96 -7.29 -23.12 -11.61
CA GLY A 96 -6.40 -23.85 -12.53
C GLY A 96 -5.66 -22.95 -13.54
N ARG A 97 -6.04 -21.68 -13.69
CA ARG A 97 -5.33 -20.67 -14.49
C ARG A 97 -4.04 -20.18 -13.84
N TYR A 98 -3.84 -20.52 -12.57
CA TYR A 98 -2.67 -20.16 -11.78
C TYR A 98 -1.76 -21.37 -11.58
N ARG A 99 -0.47 -21.17 -11.71
CA ARG A 99 0.53 -22.17 -11.33
C ARG A 99 0.35 -22.53 -9.86
N TRP A 100 0.16 -23.81 -9.58
CA TRP A 100 -0.16 -24.36 -8.24
C TRP A 100 -1.54 -23.97 -7.68
N GLY A 101 -2.39 -23.30 -8.45
CA GLY A 101 -3.70 -22.82 -7.95
C GLY A 101 -4.60 -23.95 -7.43
N THR A 102 -4.70 -25.07 -8.16
CA THR A 102 -5.46 -26.25 -7.73
C THR A 102 -4.90 -26.86 -6.44
N SER A 103 -3.56 -26.99 -6.34
CA SER A 103 -2.90 -27.52 -5.13
C SER A 103 -3.08 -26.59 -3.93
N MET A 104 -3.04 -25.27 -4.16
CA MET A 104 -3.31 -24.28 -3.11
C MET A 104 -4.73 -24.43 -2.58
N VAL A 105 -5.75 -24.49 -3.47
CA VAL A 105 -7.17 -24.66 -3.07
C VAL A 105 -7.34 -25.93 -2.25
N ALA A 106 -6.70 -27.04 -2.64
CA ALA A 106 -6.74 -28.30 -1.90
C ALA A 106 -6.09 -28.21 -0.51
N ALA A 107 -5.15 -27.28 -0.31
CA ALA A 107 -4.50 -27.06 0.98
C ALA A 107 -5.26 -26.12 1.91
N LEU A 108 -6.07 -25.19 1.38
CA LEU A 108 -6.78 -24.15 2.15
C LEU A 108 -7.56 -24.69 3.37
N PRO A 109 -8.30 -25.82 3.31
CA PRO A 109 -9.09 -26.29 4.45
C PRO A 109 -8.27 -26.61 5.70
N ARG A 110 -6.97 -26.92 5.52
CA ARG A 110 -6.07 -27.24 6.64
C ARG A 110 -5.53 -26.00 7.32
N GLY A 111 -5.68 -24.82 6.72
CA GLY A 111 -5.01 -23.59 7.12
C GLY A 111 -3.52 -23.58 6.79
N GLY A 112 -2.86 -22.48 7.14
CA GLY A 112 -1.41 -22.32 7.00
C GLY A 112 -0.90 -22.04 5.58
N VAL A 113 -1.77 -21.89 4.59
CA VAL A 113 -1.38 -21.45 3.24
C VAL A 113 -0.95 -20.00 3.27
N ARG A 114 0.20 -19.68 2.68
CA ARG A 114 0.74 -18.32 2.61
C ARG A 114 1.16 -18.03 1.19
N ALA A 115 0.50 -17.05 0.56
CA ALA A 115 0.71 -16.76 -0.86
C ALA A 115 0.87 -15.27 -1.17
N ALA A 116 1.89 -14.95 -1.98
CA ALA A 116 1.98 -13.73 -2.74
C ALA A 116 1.27 -13.97 -4.09
N TRP A 117 0.05 -13.48 -4.20
CA TRP A 117 -0.86 -13.80 -5.30
C TRP A 117 -0.88 -12.68 -6.34
N GLN A 118 -0.23 -12.92 -7.48
CA GLN A 118 -0.35 -12.05 -8.64
C GLN A 118 -1.66 -12.34 -9.38
N LEU A 119 -2.57 -11.37 -9.39
CA LEU A 119 -3.85 -11.47 -10.07
C LEU A 119 -3.70 -11.40 -11.59
N LEU A 120 -4.53 -12.16 -12.31
CA LEU A 120 -4.77 -11.92 -13.74
C LEU A 120 -5.39 -10.53 -13.96
N PRO A 121 -5.13 -9.84 -15.08
CA PRO A 121 -5.65 -8.49 -15.32
C PRO A 121 -7.15 -8.34 -15.10
N HIS A 122 -7.93 -9.31 -15.57
CA HIS A 122 -9.39 -9.30 -15.48
C HIS A 122 -9.94 -10.36 -14.51
N GLU A 123 -9.15 -10.70 -13.46
CA GLU A 123 -9.63 -11.65 -12.44
C GLU A 123 -10.87 -11.11 -11.72
N ASP A 124 -11.86 -11.96 -11.58
CA ASP A 124 -13.03 -11.70 -10.76
C ASP A 124 -12.69 -11.94 -9.28
N LEU A 125 -12.14 -10.91 -8.64
CA LEU A 125 -11.72 -10.98 -7.25
C LEU A 125 -12.88 -11.32 -6.30
N ALA A 126 -14.10 -10.88 -6.60
CA ALA A 126 -15.27 -11.19 -5.79
C ALA A 126 -15.61 -12.68 -5.86
N ALA A 127 -15.53 -13.29 -7.05
CA ALA A 127 -15.72 -14.73 -7.20
C ALA A 127 -14.64 -15.52 -6.43
N ARG A 128 -13.38 -15.13 -6.55
CA ARG A 128 -12.26 -15.76 -5.80
C ARG A 128 -12.44 -15.59 -4.29
N ALA A 129 -12.86 -14.42 -3.83
CA ALA A 129 -13.18 -14.20 -2.42
C ALA A 129 -14.35 -15.09 -1.95
N CYS A 130 -15.38 -15.27 -2.75
CA CYS A 130 -16.48 -16.20 -2.46
C CYS A 130 -15.99 -17.65 -2.32
N ASP A 131 -15.06 -18.09 -3.14
CA ASP A 131 -14.44 -19.41 -3.03
C ASP A 131 -13.73 -19.58 -1.68
N LEU A 132 -12.89 -18.59 -1.30
CA LEU A 132 -12.19 -18.59 -0.02
C LEU A 132 -13.17 -18.60 1.17
N ILE A 133 -14.26 -17.84 1.09
CA ILE A 133 -15.33 -17.80 2.10
C ILE A 133 -16.01 -19.16 2.20
N THR A 134 -16.32 -19.79 1.07
CA THR A 134 -16.98 -21.09 1.00
C THR A 134 -16.13 -22.17 1.69
N VAL A 135 -14.83 -22.22 1.38
CA VAL A 135 -13.89 -23.14 2.00
C VAL A 135 -13.76 -22.89 3.52
N ALA A 136 -13.61 -21.62 3.92
CA ALA A 136 -13.51 -21.26 5.32
C ALA A 136 -14.76 -21.62 6.14
N ARG A 137 -15.95 -21.36 5.59
CA ARG A 137 -17.23 -21.70 6.22
C ARG A 137 -17.38 -23.21 6.38
N ALA A 138 -16.97 -24.01 5.40
CA ALA A 138 -16.97 -25.46 5.49
C ALA A 138 -16.09 -25.96 6.63
N ALA A 139 -14.94 -25.34 6.85
CA ALA A 139 -14.05 -25.60 7.98
C ALA A 139 -14.57 -25.03 9.33
N GLY A 140 -15.70 -24.32 9.33
CA GLY A 140 -16.23 -23.65 10.54
C GLY A 140 -15.42 -22.42 10.95
N GLY A 141 -14.65 -21.87 10.03
CA GLY A 141 -13.81 -20.71 10.26
C GLY A 141 -14.38 -19.40 9.70
N SER A 142 -13.69 -18.32 9.97
CA SER A 142 -14.03 -16.97 9.54
C SER A 142 -12.99 -16.40 8.57
N VAL A 143 -13.40 -15.35 7.83
CA VAL A 143 -12.58 -14.71 6.80
C VAL A 143 -12.47 -13.22 7.07
N LEU A 144 -11.25 -12.71 6.99
CA LEU A 144 -10.95 -11.29 6.99
C LEU A 144 -10.44 -10.87 5.62
N ILE A 145 -11.13 -9.93 4.99
CA ILE A 145 -10.72 -9.36 3.70
C ILE A 145 -10.38 -7.88 3.93
N LEU A 146 -9.14 -7.49 3.65
CA LEU A 146 -8.72 -6.10 3.65
C LEU A 146 -8.54 -5.57 2.24
N VAL A 147 -9.09 -4.38 2.01
CA VAL A 147 -8.94 -3.59 0.79
C VAL A 147 -8.40 -2.20 1.12
N PRO A 148 -7.73 -1.52 0.17
CA PRO A 148 -7.09 -0.23 0.45
C PRO A 148 -8.04 0.84 0.95
N ASP A 149 -9.13 1.09 0.25
CA ASP A 149 -10.05 2.18 0.57
C ASP A 149 -11.53 1.83 0.37
N GLN A 150 -12.41 2.83 0.54
CA GLN A 150 -13.86 2.65 0.41
C GLN A 150 -14.30 2.36 -1.02
N TYR A 151 -13.57 2.90 -2.02
CA TYR A 151 -13.88 2.67 -3.43
C TYR A 151 -13.61 1.22 -3.87
N ASP A 152 -12.69 0.53 -3.19
CA ASP A 152 -12.45 -0.90 -3.40
C ASP A 152 -13.41 -1.74 -2.54
N LEU A 153 -13.79 -1.25 -1.35
CA LEU A 153 -14.65 -1.97 -0.41
C LEU A 153 -16.08 -2.13 -0.92
N ASP A 154 -16.70 -1.03 -1.34
CA ASP A 154 -18.14 -1.05 -1.66
C ASP A 154 -18.46 -1.99 -2.84
N PRO A 155 -17.74 -1.96 -3.98
CA PRO A 155 -17.98 -2.91 -5.06
C PRO A 155 -17.75 -4.36 -4.64
N LEU A 156 -16.64 -4.64 -3.97
CA LEU A 156 -16.29 -6.00 -3.53
C LEU A 156 -17.33 -6.55 -2.54
N TYR A 157 -17.75 -5.75 -1.57
CA TYR A 157 -18.78 -6.12 -0.61
C TYR A 157 -20.10 -6.42 -1.30
N ASN A 158 -20.57 -5.54 -2.17
CA ASN A 158 -21.82 -5.69 -2.88
C ASN A 158 -21.83 -6.94 -3.78
N ASP A 159 -20.74 -7.19 -4.50
CA ASP A 159 -20.61 -8.35 -5.39
C ASP A 159 -20.57 -9.66 -4.58
N ILE A 160 -19.90 -9.70 -3.42
CA ILE A 160 -19.88 -10.86 -2.53
C ILE A 160 -21.28 -11.11 -1.95
N VAL A 161 -21.95 -10.06 -1.45
CA VAL A 161 -23.30 -10.16 -0.89
C VAL A 161 -24.31 -10.61 -1.96
N GLN A 162 -24.18 -10.13 -3.18
CA GLN A 162 -25.02 -10.57 -4.29
C GLN A 162 -24.88 -12.07 -4.58
N ARG A 163 -23.68 -12.65 -4.40
CA ARG A 163 -23.39 -14.07 -4.69
C ARG A 163 -23.71 -15.00 -3.52
N LEU A 164 -23.42 -14.57 -2.29
CA LEU A 164 -23.51 -15.43 -1.09
C LEU A 164 -24.66 -15.06 -0.13
N GLY A 165 -25.39 -13.97 -0.41
CA GLY A 165 -26.30 -13.36 0.56
C GLY A 165 -25.55 -12.52 1.61
N ASP A 166 -26.29 -11.74 2.37
CA ASP A 166 -25.74 -10.82 3.40
C ASP A 166 -25.49 -11.50 4.77
N THR A 167 -25.97 -12.73 4.92
CA THR A 167 -25.97 -13.41 6.21
C THR A 167 -24.56 -13.76 6.68
N GLY A 168 -24.17 -13.19 7.82
CA GLY A 168 -22.83 -13.40 8.42
C GLY A 168 -21.72 -12.54 7.79
N ILE A 169 -22.03 -11.65 6.85
CA ILE A 169 -21.07 -10.79 6.17
C ILE A 169 -21.23 -9.35 6.67
N ALA A 170 -20.12 -8.70 7.06
CA ALA A 170 -20.14 -7.32 7.50
C ALA A 170 -19.05 -6.48 6.84
N ALA A 171 -19.41 -5.24 6.48
CA ALA A 171 -18.44 -4.22 6.10
C ALA A 171 -17.95 -3.45 7.33
N LEU A 172 -16.62 -3.20 7.40
CA LEU A 172 -15.99 -2.44 8.47
C LEU A 172 -15.10 -1.33 7.91
N SER A 173 -15.61 -0.11 7.90
CA SER A 173 -14.85 1.07 7.51
C SER A 173 -15.22 2.30 8.35
N ALA A 174 -14.42 3.34 8.25
CA ALA A 174 -14.72 4.62 8.91
C ALA A 174 -15.98 5.29 8.32
N ALA A 175 -16.25 5.08 7.03
CA ALA A 175 -17.41 5.65 6.34
C ALA A 175 -18.75 5.05 6.83
N SER A 176 -18.75 3.84 7.40
CA SER A 176 -19.94 3.20 7.95
C SER A 176 -20.54 3.95 9.16
N GLY A 177 -19.82 4.90 9.75
CA GLY A 177 -20.22 5.59 10.96
C GLY A 177 -19.96 4.79 12.25
N GLN A 178 -20.04 5.47 13.40
CA GLN A 178 -19.60 4.88 14.68
C GLN A 178 -20.46 3.70 15.15
N ALA A 179 -21.78 3.79 15.07
CA ALA A 179 -22.67 2.77 15.63
C ALA A 179 -22.69 1.47 14.80
N PRO A 180 -22.83 1.50 13.47
CA PRO A 180 -22.69 0.30 12.64
C PRO A 180 -21.30 -0.35 12.78
N ARG A 181 -20.22 0.47 12.80
CA ARG A 181 -18.86 -0.03 12.96
C ARG A 181 -18.66 -0.76 14.29
N TYR A 182 -19.13 -0.18 15.41
CA TYR A 182 -19.03 -0.82 16.74
C TYR A 182 -19.91 -2.07 16.82
N ARG A 183 -21.12 -2.05 16.25
CA ARG A 183 -22.02 -3.21 16.20
C ARG A 183 -21.39 -4.38 15.42
N ASN A 184 -20.92 -4.13 14.22
CA ASN A 184 -20.30 -5.15 13.36
C ASN A 184 -19.03 -5.72 14.00
N TRP A 185 -18.26 -4.88 14.70
CA TRP A 185 -17.10 -5.32 15.46
C TRP A 185 -17.49 -6.25 16.63
N LEU A 186 -18.57 -5.91 17.39
CA LEU A 186 -19.12 -6.80 18.43
C LEU A 186 -19.68 -8.09 17.84
N TYR A 187 -20.34 -8.02 16.70
CA TYR A 187 -20.86 -9.21 16.01
C TYR A 187 -19.73 -10.15 15.56
N ALA A 188 -18.62 -9.62 15.10
CA ALA A 188 -17.43 -10.42 14.81
C ALA A 188 -16.85 -11.05 16.09
N PHE A 189 -16.76 -10.27 17.18
CA PHE A 189 -16.30 -10.78 18.48
C PHE A 189 -17.15 -11.93 19.03
N TYR A 190 -18.48 -11.86 18.88
CA TYR A 190 -19.40 -12.90 19.31
C TYR A 190 -19.62 -14.01 18.28
N GLY A 191 -18.99 -13.93 17.11
CA GLY A 191 -19.12 -14.93 16.06
C GLY A 191 -20.49 -14.93 15.37
N VAL A 192 -21.24 -13.83 15.46
CA VAL A 192 -22.48 -13.60 14.68
C VAL A 192 -22.12 -13.35 13.22
N VAL A 193 -21.00 -12.70 12.99
CA VAL A 193 -20.41 -12.44 11.68
C VAL A 193 -19.17 -13.32 11.52
N ASP A 194 -19.10 -14.02 10.40
CA ASP A 194 -18.00 -14.92 10.02
C ASP A 194 -17.15 -14.37 8.86
N VAL A 195 -17.62 -13.32 8.17
CA VAL A 195 -16.89 -12.65 7.11
C VAL A 195 -16.87 -11.14 7.38
N VAL A 196 -15.66 -10.59 7.47
CA VAL A 196 -15.46 -9.16 7.57
C VAL A 196 -14.68 -8.67 6.36
N ILE A 197 -15.26 -7.71 5.65
CA ILE A 197 -14.61 -6.99 4.55
C ILE A 197 -14.39 -5.56 5.02
N GLY A 198 -13.17 -5.07 4.99
CA GLY A 198 -12.92 -3.75 5.54
C GLY A 198 -11.65 -3.08 5.03
N THR A 199 -11.54 -1.82 5.39
CA THR A 199 -10.33 -1.03 5.18
C THR A 199 -9.38 -1.19 6.38
N ARG A 200 -8.30 -0.42 6.41
CA ARG A 200 -7.27 -0.47 7.46
C ARG A 200 -7.78 -0.74 8.88
N GLY A 201 -8.85 -0.06 9.29
CA GLY A 201 -9.41 -0.22 10.63
C GLY A 201 -10.02 -1.59 10.95
N ALA A 202 -10.17 -2.49 9.97
CA ALA A 202 -10.69 -3.84 10.17
C ALA A 202 -9.62 -4.87 10.54
N ALA A 203 -8.33 -4.56 10.38
CA ALA A 203 -7.23 -5.52 10.58
C ALA A 203 -7.22 -6.18 11.96
N PHE A 204 -7.63 -5.44 12.99
CA PHE A 204 -7.71 -5.90 14.37
C PHE A 204 -9.09 -6.47 14.77
N THR A 205 -10.00 -6.71 13.82
CA THR A 205 -11.32 -7.25 14.16
C THR A 205 -11.22 -8.63 14.79
N PRO A 206 -11.81 -8.87 15.98
CA PRO A 206 -11.65 -10.11 16.73
C PRO A 206 -12.55 -11.23 16.19
N LEU A 207 -12.29 -11.67 14.97
CA LEU A 207 -12.99 -12.80 14.38
C LEU A 207 -12.68 -14.11 15.12
N ARG A 208 -13.69 -14.90 15.43
CA ARG A 208 -13.54 -16.24 16.00
C ARG A 208 -13.06 -17.19 14.91
N ASN A 209 -12.17 -18.13 15.29
CA ASN A 209 -11.66 -19.16 14.38
C ASN A 209 -11.21 -18.58 13.04
N LEU A 210 -10.35 -17.54 13.07
CA LEU A 210 -9.84 -16.93 11.84
C LEU A 210 -9.16 -18.02 10.99
N HIS A 211 -9.73 -18.27 9.82
CA HIS A 211 -9.27 -19.30 8.90
C HIS A 211 -8.52 -18.72 7.70
N THR A 212 -8.98 -17.57 7.18
CA THR A 212 -8.37 -16.97 5.99
C THR A 212 -8.30 -15.46 6.11
N VAL A 213 -7.15 -14.92 5.78
CA VAL A 213 -6.89 -13.50 5.58
C VAL A 213 -6.61 -13.28 4.09
N LEU A 214 -7.40 -12.42 3.45
CA LEU A 214 -7.15 -11.93 2.11
C LEU A 214 -6.81 -10.44 2.20
N MET A 215 -5.61 -10.06 1.82
CA MET A 215 -5.17 -8.67 1.77
C MET A 215 -4.96 -8.26 0.33
N VAL A 216 -5.71 -7.25 -0.14
CA VAL A 216 -5.66 -6.78 -1.53
C VAL A 216 -4.71 -5.60 -1.63
N ASP A 217 -3.79 -5.64 -2.60
CA ASP A 217 -2.82 -4.56 -2.88
C ASP A 217 -1.93 -4.24 -1.66
N ASP A 218 -1.30 -5.27 -1.08
CA ASP A 218 -0.54 -5.21 0.17
C ASP A 218 0.62 -4.20 0.18
N GLY A 219 1.15 -3.85 -0.99
CA GLY A 219 2.15 -2.82 -1.19
C GLY A 219 1.61 -1.38 -1.13
N ASN A 220 0.31 -1.19 -0.87
CA ASN A 220 -0.27 0.14 -0.77
C ASN A 220 0.08 0.78 0.59
N ASP A 221 0.66 1.98 0.56
CA ASP A 221 1.10 2.71 1.76
C ASP A 221 -0.05 3.10 2.71
N ILE A 222 -1.30 3.03 2.25
CA ILE A 222 -2.49 3.24 3.08
C ILE A 222 -2.60 2.23 4.24
N TYR A 223 -1.94 1.08 4.12
CA TYR A 223 -1.91 0.07 5.17
C TYR A 223 -0.93 0.36 6.31
N ALA A 224 -0.06 1.36 6.16
CA ALA A 224 0.66 1.92 7.29
C ALA A 224 -0.27 2.83 8.09
N ASP A 225 -0.44 2.56 9.40
CA ASP A 225 -1.31 3.40 10.21
C ASP A 225 -0.65 4.77 10.48
N LEU A 226 -1.48 5.82 10.46
CA LEU A 226 -1.02 7.19 10.69
C LEU A 226 -0.92 7.57 12.17
N HIS A 227 -1.35 6.66 13.07
CA HIS A 227 -1.35 6.88 14.51
C HIS A 227 -0.39 5.92 15.20
N ALA A 228 0.21 6.39 16.29
CA ALA A 228 1.09 5.57 17.10
C ALA A 228 0.41 4.23 17.48
N PRO A 229 1.17 3.13 17.40
CA PRO A 229 2.60 3.00 17.14
C PRO A 229 2.96 2.84 15.66
N TYR A 230 2.12 3.30 14.72
CA TYR A 230 2.32 3.32 13.26
C TYR A 230 2.52 1.93 12.62
N PRO A 231 1.73 0.92 12.97
CA PRO A 231 1.94 -0.42 12.45
C PRO A 231 1.64 -0.50 10.96
N HIS A 232 2.43 -1.29 10.24
CA HIS A 232 2.07 -1.74 8.89
C HIS A 232 1.19 -2.99 8.99
N LEU A 233 -0.02 -2.92 8.45
CA LEU A 233 -1.02 -3.97 8.68
C LEU A 233 -0.71 -5.30 7.98
N ARG A 234 0.08 -5.31 6.90
CA ARG A 234 0.59 -6.56 6.30
C ARG A 234 1.32 -7.39 7.36
N ASP A 235 2.22 -6.78 8.13
CA ASP A 235 3.02 -7.49 9.11
C ASP A 235 2.18 -7.94 10.31
N VAL A 236 1.23 -7.10 10.74
CA VAL A 236 0.25 -7.47 11.78
C VAL A 236 -0.59 -8.67 11.36
N LEU A 237 -1.09 -8.67 10.12
CA LEU A 237 -1.93 -9.76 9.62
C LEU A 237 -1.13 -11.02 9.30
N ALA A 238 0.11 -10.89 8.83
CA ALA A 238 1.01 -12.02 8.64
C ALA A 238 1.30 -12.72 9.98
N HIS A 239 1.64 -11.96 11.04
CA HIS A 239 1.81 -12.51 12.37
C HIS A 239 0.52 -13.13 12.91
N ARG A 240 -0.62 -12.46 12.72
CA ARG A 240 -1.93 -12.99 13.14
C ARG A 240 -2.25 -14.31 12.45
N ALA A 241 -2.02 -14.41 11.14
CA ALA A 241 -2.23 -15.65 10.40
C ALA A 241 -1.29 -16.77 10.89
N GLU A 242 -0.05 -16.42 11.15
CA GLU A 242 0.94 -17.36 11.69
C GLU A 242 0.56 -17.90 13.07
N SER A 243 0.24 -17.02 14.01
CA SER A 243 -0.11 -17.38 15.39
C SER A 243 -1.43 -18.16 15.50
N THR A 244 -2.36 -17.99 14.55
CA THR A 244 -3.65 -18.71 14.53
C THR A 244 -3.67 -19.91 13.59
N GLY A 245 -2.62 -20.14 12.78
CA GLY A 245 -2.60 -21.15 11.73
C GLY A 245 -3.52 -20.84 10.54
N ALA A 246 -3.95 -19.59 10.39
CA ALA A 246 -4.82 -19.18 9.29
C ALA A 246 -4.07 -19.10 7.95
N ASN A 247 -4.81 -19.17 6.86
CA ASN A 247 -4.30 -18.85 5.54
C ASN A 247 -4.06 -17.35 5.40
N PHE A 248 -2.99 -16.95 4.69
CA PHE A 248 -2.69 -15.56 4.35
C PHE A 248 -2.44 -15.42 2.85
N LEU A 249 -3.27 -14.65 2.17
CA LEU A 249 -3.12 -14.36 0.75
C LEU A 249 -2.97 -12.85 0.56
N ALA A 250 -1.81 -12.41 0.09
CA ALA A 250 -1.58 -11.04 -0.38
C ALA A 250 -1.82 -11.01 -1.89
N ALA A 251 -2.95 -10.45 -2.30
CA ALA A 251 -3.40 -10.44 -3.69
C ALA A 251 -3.22 -9.06 -4.33
N GLY A 252 -2.67 -9.01 -5.53
CA GLY A 252 -2.48 -7.76 -6.26
C GLY A 252 -2.09 -7.98 -7.71
N TRP A 253 -2.17 -6.93 -8.53
CA TRP A 253 -1.69 -7.00 -9.92
C TRP A 253 -0.18 -6.74 -10.03
N SER A 254 0.45 -6.40 -8.89
CA SER A 254 1.89 -6.38 -8.69
C SER A 254 2.24 -7.20 -7.44
N CYS A 255 3.52 -7.37 -7.18
CA CYS A 255 4.03 -7.97 -5.95
C CYS A 255 4.77 -6.90 -5.15
N SER A 256 4.54 -6.84 -3.84
CA SER A 256 5.34 -5.97 -2.97
C SER A 256 6.73 -6.58 -2.73
N VAL A 257 7.74 -5.72 -2.57
CA VAL A 257 9.10 -6.16 -2.23
C VAL A 257 9.11 -6.91 -0.89
N ALA A 258 8.28 -6.49 0.04
CA ALA A 258 8.16 -7.16 1.33
C ALA A 258 7.55 -8.56 1.23
N MET A 259 6.58 -8.80 0.33
CA MET A 259 6.09 -10.16 0.08
C MET A 259 7.08 -11.00 -0.72
N SER A 260 7.83 -10.38 -1.65
CA SER A 260 8.94 -11.04 -2.36
C SER A 260 10.00 -11.54 -1.38
N TYR A 261 10.40 -10.72 -0.42
CA TYR A 261 11.34 -11.10 0.64
C TYR A 261 10.81 -12.27 1.49
N ARG A 262 9.52 -12.26 1.86
CA ARG A 262 8.90 -13.37 2.60
C ARG A 262 8.84 -14.67 1.81
N VAL A 263 8.78 -14.60 0.49
CA VAL A 263 8.88 -15.79 -0.38
C VAL A 263 10.33 -16.28 -0.44
N GLU A 264 11.29 -15.40 -0.52
CA GLU A 264 12.72 -15.72 -0.51
C GLU A 264 13.14 -16.38 0.81
N GLU A 265 12.61 -15.93 1.94
CA GLU A 265 12.80 -16.57 3.24
C GLU A 265 12.00 -17.90 3.41
N GLY A 266 11.21 -18.30 2.43
CA GLY A 266 10.41 -19.53 2.48
C GLY A 266 9.16 -19.43 3.37
N TRP A 267 8.76 -18.22 3.82
CA TRP A 267 7.55 -18.02 4.60
C TRP A 267 6.28 -18.10 3.76
N ALA A 268 6.32 -17.66 2.50
CA ALA A 268 5.21 -17.68 1.55
C ALA A 268 5.64 -18.31 0.22
N HIS A 269 4.68 -18.50 -0.68
CA HIS A 269 4.91 -18.96 -2.05
C HIS A 269 4.25 -18.01 -3.05
N TYR A 270 4.83 -17.90 -4.25
CA TYR A 270 4.18 -17.19 -5.34
C TYR A 270 3.02 -18.01 -5.90
N LEU A 271 1.87 -17.34 -6.04
CA LEU A 271 0.74 -17.81 -6.84
C LEU A 271 0.63 -16.91 -8.07
N GLN A 272 1.19 -17.36 -9.18
CA GLN A 272 1.27 -16.59 -10.42
C GLN A 272 0.37 -17.19 -11.50
N PRO A 273 -0.18 -16.35 -12.40
CA PRO A 273 -0.89 -16.86 -13.57
C PRO A 273 -0.01 -17.74 -14.46
N GLU A 274 -0.59 -18.74 -15.08
CA GLU A 274 0.07 -19.44 -16.19
C GLU A 274 0.31 -18.46 -17.35
N HIS A 275 1.49 -18.51 -17.95
CA HIS A 275 1.89 -17.57 -18.99
C HIS A 275 0.94 -17.57 -20.20
N SER A 276 0.36 -18.73 -20.54
CA SER A 276 -0.64 -18.87 -21.60
C SER A 276 -1.93 -18.12 -21.28
N GLU A 277 -2.36 -18.13 -20.02
CA GLU A 277 -3.56 -17.43 -19.55
C GLU A 277 -3.31 -15.91 -19.51
N LEU A 278 -2.15 -15.51 -19.00
CA LEU A 278 -1.75 -14.11 -18.95
C LEU A 278 -1.77 -13.45 -20.33
N LYS A 279 -1.22 -14.13 -21.36
CA LYS A 279 -1.22 -13.64 -22.74
C LYS A 279 -2.62 -13.41 -23.34
N LYS A 280 -3.63 -14.13 -22.87
CA LYS A 280 -5.01 -13.96 -23.36
C LYS A 280 -5.63 -12.67 -22.85
N GLU A 281 -5.21 -12.19 -21.67
CA GLU A 281 -5.83 -11.07 -20.97
C GLU A 281 -5.08 -9.75 -21.09
N LEU A 282 -3.80 -9.80 -21.45
CA LEU A 282 -3.01 -8.56 -21.54
C LEU A 282 -3.37 -7.72 -22.77
N PRO A 283 -3.42 -6.38 -22.63
CA PRO A 283 -3.35 -5.48 -23.78
C PRO A 283 -1.97 -5.54 -24.43
N ARG A 284 -1.82 -4.94 -25.60
CA ARG A 284 -0.51 -4.68 -26.18
C ARG A 284 0.16 -3.53 -25.44
N ILE A 285 1.22 -3.81 -24.70
CA ILE A 285 1.96 -2.82 -23.92
C ILE A 285 3.19 -2.37 -24.69
N THR A 286 3.38 -1.05 -24.89
CA THR A 286 4.48 -0.50 -25.67
C THR A 286 5.00 0.80 -25.07
N ALA A 287 6.29 1.09 -25.32
CA ALA A 287 6.90 2.38 -25.05
C ALA A 287 7.43 2.99 -26.36
N PRO A 288 7.31 4.31 -26.58
CA PRO A 288 7.75 4.96 -27.80
C PRO A 288 9.26 4.86 -28.00
N GLY A 289 9.69 4.55 -29.23
CA GLY A 289 11.12 4.44 -29.56
C GLY A 289 11.80 3.21 -28.97
N ASP A 290 11.04 2.12 -28.78
CA ASP A 290 11.51 0.84 -28.28
C ASP A 290 12.43 0.09 -29.29
N SER A 291 12.46 0.55 -30.56
CA SER A 291 13.33 0.01 -31.59
C SER A 291 13.90 1.13 -32.48
N ASP A 292 15.04 0.86 -33.11
CA ASP A 292 15.68 1.82 -34.04
C ASP A 292 14.73 2.14 -35.21
N LYS A 293 13.99 1.16 -35.70
CA LYS A 293 12.98 1.34 -36.75
C LYS A 293 11.81 2.23 -36.30
N ALA A 294 11.44 2.19 -35.00
CA ALA A 294 10.42 3.07 -34.44
C ALA A 294 10.95 4.51 -34.34
N LEU A 295 12.21 4.69 -33.95
CA LEU A 295 12.87 6.01 -33.90
C LEU A 295 13.11 6.62 -35.27
N GLU A 296 13.44 5.82 -36.31
CA GLU A 296 13.53 6.29 -37.69
C GLU A 296 12.19 6.85 -38.19
N ARG A 297 11.07 6.24 -37.78
CA ARG A 297 9.72 6.68 -38.18
C ARG A 297 9.20 7.89 -37.38
N ASP A 298 9.63 8.02 -36.15
CA ASP A 298 9.26 9.12 -35.25
C ASP A 298 10.48 9.53 -34.40
N PRO A 299 11.38 10.37 -34.95
CA PRO A 299 12.58 10.82 -34.23
C PRO A 299 12.27 11.62 -32.96
N LEU A 300 11.07 12.19 -32.85
CA LEU A 300 10.62 12.96 -31.69
C LEU A 300 9.82 12.13 -30.67
N ALA A 301 9.66 10.82 -30.90
CA ALA A 301 8.84 9.96 -30.05
C ALA A 301 9.22 10.02 -28.56
N ARG A 302 10.52 10.15 -28.26
CA ARG A 302 11.02 10.28 -26.87
C ARG A 302 10.90 11.69 -26.30
N ALA A 303 10.89 12.72 -27.16
CA ALA A 303 10.83 14.12 -26.72
C ALA A 303 9.39 14.62 -26.55
N ALA A 304 8.43 14.03 -27.25
CA ALA A 304 7.03 14.41 -27.17
C ALA A 304 6.40 13.88 -25.86
N ARG A 305 5.71 14.76 -25.11
CA ARG A 305 4.98 14.36 -23.91
C ARG A 305 3.88 13.34 -24.23
N ILE A 306 3.17 13.53 -25.34
CA ILE A 306 2.20 12.59 -25.89
C ILE A 306 2.74 12.12 -27.22
N PRO A 307 3.29 10.92 -27.33
CA PRO A 307 3.89 10.39 -28.55
C PRO A 307 2.83 10.16 -29.64
N HIS A 308 3.25 10.15 -30.91
CA HIS A 308 2.36 9.87 -32.03
C HIS A 308 1.68 8.50 -31.91
N THR A 309 2.39 7.50 -31.40
CA THR A 309 1.84 6.17 -31.13
C THR A 309 0.65 6.21 -30.17
N ALA A 310 0.71 7.06 -29.13
CA ALA A 310 -0.40 7.27 -28.21
C ALA A 310 -1.59 7.95 -28.90
N PHE A 311 -1.35 8.98 -29.72
CA PHE A 311 -2.43 9.60 -30.51
C PHE A 311 -3.14 8.60 -31.42
N ARG A 312 -2.39 7.74 -32.09
CA ARG A 312 -2.95 6.71 -32.96
C ARG A 312 -3.81 5.70 -32.20
N ALA A 313 -3.30 5.18 -31.07
CA ALA A 313 -4.04 4.21 -30.25
C ALA A 313 -5.33 4.82 -29.67
N VAL A 314 -5.24 6.05 -29.15
CA VAL A 314 -6.39 6.80 -28.62
C VAL A 314 -7.44 7.02 -29.70
N LYS A 315 -7.03 7.53 -30.87
CA LYS A 315 -7.93 7.75 -32.00
C LYS A 315 -8.64 6.47 -32.44
N ALA A 316 -7.88 5.37 -32.60
CA ALA A 316 -8.42 4.08 -32.99
C ALA A 316 -9.43 3.53 -31.94
N ALA A 317 -9.18 3.70 -30.65
CA ALA A 317 -10.13 3.29 -29.60
C ALA A 317 -11.41 4.13 -29.63
N LEU A 318 -11.29 5.46 -29.74
CA LEU A 318 -12.45 6.36 -29.82
C LEU A 318 -13.32 6.09 -31.07
N GLU A 319 -12.69 5.79 -32.23
CA GLU A 319 -13.38 5.39 -33.47
C GLU A 319 -14.11 4.03 -33.33
N ARG A 320 -13.65 3.13 -32.47
CA ARG A 320 -14.35 1.90 -32.09
C ARG A 320 -15.43 2.11 -31.03
N ASN A 321 -15.72 3.36 -30.68
CA ASN A 321 -16.71 3.73 -29.66
C ASN A 321 -16.31 3.27 -28.23
N GLU A 322 -15.01 3.26 -27.93
CA GLU A 322 -14.41 2.81 -26.66
C GLU A 322 -13.86 3.98 -25.86
N PRO A 323 -13.95 3.96 -24.52
CA PRO A 323 -13.30 4.97 -23.67
C PRO A 323 -11.78 4.79 -23.66
N VAL A 324 -11.06 5.87 -23.43
CA VAL A 324 -9.60 5.89 -23.27
C VAL A 324 -9.21 6.52 -21.94
N LEU A 325 -8.13 6.03 -21.34
CA LEU A 325 -7.63 6.49 -20.04
C LEU A 325 -6.26 7.14 -20.19
N PHE A 326 -6.12 8.33 -19.63
CA PHE A 326 -4.82 8.98 -19.43
C PHE A 326 -4.52 9.04 -17.94
N GLN A 327 -3.49 8.33 -17.50
CA GLN A 327 -2.97 8.45 -16.15
C GLN A 327 -1.91 9.54 -16.12
N VAL A 328 -2.08 10.54 -15.23
CA VAL A 328 -1.17 11.68 -15.05
C VAL A 328 -0.75 11.80 -13.60
N PRO A 329 0.50 12.13 -13.28
CA PRO A 329 0.93 12.31 -11.90
C PRO A 329 0.11 13.38 -11.16
N ARG A 330 -0.08 13.19 -9.84
CA ARG A 330 -0.75 14.19 -8.99
C ARG A 330 0.04 15.49 -8.94
N ARG A 331 -0.66 16.63 -8.89
CA ARG A 331 -0.04 17.92 -8.54
C ARG A 331 0.57 17.82 -7.13
N GLY A 332 1.81 18.30 -6.97
CA GLY A 332 2.48 18.29 -5.67
C GLY A 332 3.19 16.99 -5.32
N TYR A 333 3.14 15.97 -6.15
CA TYR A 333 3.84 14.69 -5.95
C TYR A 333 5.39 14.81 -6.00
N ILE A 334 5.91 15.93 -6.14
CA ILE A 334 7.26 16.51 -5.95
C ILE A 334 7.48 17.56 -7.05
N PRO A 335 7.89 18.75 -6.74
CA PRO A 335 8.44 19.66 -7.72
C PRO A 335 9.82 19.16 -8.15
N THR A 336 9.87 18.04 -8.88
CA THR A 336 11.08 17.60 -9.55
C THR A 336 11.37 18.61 -10.65
N LEU A 337 12.59 19.09 -10.67
CA LEU A 337 13.04 20.04 -11.67
C LEU A 337 13.52 19.29 -12.91
N VAL A 338 13.19 19.84 -14.06
CA VAL A 338 13.73 19.36 -15.33
C VAL A 338 14.43 20.51 -16.06
N CYS A 339 15.33 20.15 -16.97
CA CYS A 339 15.93 21.12 -17.86
C CYS A 339 14.85 21.88 -18.64
N GLY A 340 14.92 23.22 -18.64
CA GLY A 340 13.95 24.04 -19.36
C GLY A 340 14.01 23.87 -20.88
N ASN A 341 15.12 23.38 -21.41
CA ASN A 341 15.36 23.19 -22.83
C ASN A 341 15.03 21.77 -23.32
N CYS A 342 15.77 20.75 -22.85
CA CYS A 342 15.62 19.37 -23.34
C CYS A 342 14.67 18.51 -22.51
N ARG A 343 14.13 19.01 -21.39
CA ARG A 343 13.25 18.34 -20.44
C ARG A 343 13.87 17.14 -19.71
N GLU A 344 15.18 16.92 -19.90
CA GLU A 344 15.90 15.91 -19.13
C GLU A 344 15.80 16.22 -17.64
N PRO A 345 15.61 15.22 -16.77
CA PRO A 345 15.57 15.41 -15.32
C PRO A 345 16.81 16.14 -14.81
N ALA A 346 16.61 17.14 -13.97
CA ALA A 346 17.69 17.87 -13.35
C ALA A 346 18.35 17.00 -12.26
N ARG A 347 19.60 16.65 -12.48
CA ARG A 347 20.36 15.73 -11.62
C ARG A 347 21.45 16.45 -10.85
N CYS A 348 21.67 16.01 -9.62
CA CYS A 348 22.80 16.45 -8.79
C CYS A 348 24.12 16.00 -9.41
N ARG A 349 25.10 16.90 -9.45
CA ARG A 349 26.45 16.57 -9.95
C ARG A 349 27.26 15.71 -9.00
N HIS A 350 26.87 15.71 -7.71
CA HIS A 350 27.60 14.97 -6.67
C HIS A 350 27.16 13.49 -6.60
N CYS A 351 25.85 13.21 -6.57
CA CYS A 351 25.35 11.85 -6.35
C CYS A 351 24.39 11.34 -7.44
N GLY A 352 24.11 12.14 -8.48
CA GLY A 352 23.15 11.78 -9.53
C GLY A 352 21.67 11.87 -9.12
N GLY A 353 21.39 12.21 -7.85
CA GLY A 353 20.02 12.31 -7.31
C GLY A 353 19.20 13.44 -7.95
N PRO A 354 17.86 13.39 -7.85
CA PRO A 354 16.97 14.38 -8.44
C PRO A 354 17.08 15.73 -7.71
N LEU A 355 17.07 16.83 -8.46
CA LEU A 355 17.01 18.18 -7.90
C LEU A 355 15.55 18.60 -7.67
N GLY A 356 15.29 19.22 -6.53
CA GLY A 356 14.00 19.82 -6.17
C GLY A 356 14.18 21.22 -5.59
N LEU A 357 13.08 21.94 -5.39
CA LEU A 357 13.12 23.24 -4.71
C LEU A 357 13.20 23.03 -3.19
N SER A 358 14.08 23.77 -2.51
CA SER A 358 14.13 23.81 -1.05
C SER A 358 12.85 24.43 -0.48
N ARG A 359 12.49 24.05 0.76
CA ARG A 359 11.45 24.75 1.53
C ARG A 359 11.91 26.12 2.00
N SER A 360 13.22 26.30 2.21
CA SER A 360 13.83 27.58 2.56
C SER A 360 14.03 28.44 1.31
N THR A 361 13.62 29.70 1.37
CA THR A 361 13.92 30.72 0.36
C THR A 361 15.16 31.50 0.80
N ASN A 362 15.99 31.95 -0.16
CA ASN A 362 17.06 32.90 0.14
C ASN A 362 16.50 34.28 0.49
N ALA A 363 17.37 35.21 0.89
CA ALA A 363 17.00 36.58 1.25
C ALA A 363 16.27 37.36 0.12
N GLU A 364 16.33 36.87 -1.12
CA GLU A 364 15.68 37.44 -2.31
C GLU A 364 14.38 36.73 -2.68
N GLY A 365 13.91 35.75 -1.87
CA GLY A 365 12.68 35.01 -2.10
C GLY A 365 12.76 33.91 -3.18
N ALA A 366 13.96 33.63 -3.73
CA ALA A 366 14.18 32.57 -4.70
C ALA A 366 14.57 31.24 -4.00
N SER A 367 13.93 30.15 -4.40
CA SER A 367 14.29 28.82 -3.90
C SER A 367 15.52 28.28 -4.65
N ILE A 368 16.59 27.96 -3.94
CA ILE A 368 17.76 27.30 -4.53
C ILE A 368 17.44 25.83 -4.73
N PRO A 369 17.71 25.26 -5.92
CA PRO A 369 17.58 23.82 -6.13
C PRO A 369 18.51 23.05 -5.21
N VAL A 370 18.00 21.99 -4.56
CA VAL A 370 18.77 21.10 -3.70
C VAL A 370 18.59 19.66 -4.15
N CYS A 371 19.61 18.85 -3.98
CA CYS A 371 19.52 17.42 -4.22
C CYS A 371 18.63 16.76 -3.16
N ARG A 372 17.66 15.97 -3.61
CA ARG A 372 16.75 15.27 -2.70
C ARG A 372 17.39 14.04 -2.03
N TRP A 373 18.52 13.55 -2.55
CA TRP A 373 19.22 12.41 -1.96
C TRP A 373 20.32 12.82 -0.97
N CYS A 374 21.17 13.77 -1.38
CA CYS A 374 22.34 14.13 -0.57
C CYS A 374 22.26 15.55 0.05
N GLY A 375 21.15 16.27 -0.12
CA GLY A 375 20.95 17.61 0.41
C GLY A 375 21.84 18.70 -0.20
N THR A 376 22.75 18.37 -1.14
CA THR A 376 23.68 19.34 -1.73
C THR A 376 22.91 20.39 -2.52
N PRO A 377 23.10 21.71 -2.21
CA PRO A 377 22.51 22.78 -3.00
C PRO A 377 23.18 22.91 -4.37
N GLU A 378 22.38 23.18 -5.40
CA GLU A 378 22.82 23.38 -6.79
C GLU A 378 22.46 24.79 -7.29
N PRO A 379 23.17 25.84 -6.84
CA PRO A 379 22.84 27.22 -7.17
C PRO A 379 23.12 27.59 -8.63
N ARG A 380 23.92 26.78 -9.33
CA ARG A 380 24.32 26.99 -10.73
C ARG A 380 24.08 25.73 -11.55
N PHE A 381 22.80 25.41 -11.74
CA PHE A 381 22.45 24.25 -12.55
C PHE A 381 22.99 24.35 -13.98
N THR A 382 23.54 23.23 -14.46
CA THR A 382 23.91 23.05 -15.87
C THR A 382 23.43 21.65 -16.28
N CYS A 383 22.59 21.59 -17.28
CA CYS A 383 22.09 20.34 -17.80
C CYS A 383 23.22 19.48 -18.37
N GLN A 384 23.39 18.26 -17.87
CA GLN A 384 24.45 17.35 -18.33
C GLN A 384 24.21 16.85 -19.78
N HIS A 385 22.96 16.95 -20.27
CA HIS A 385 22.60 16.51 -21.62
C HIS A 385 22.74 17.60 -22.68
N CYS A 386 22.27 18.84 -22.40
CA CYS A 386 22.23 19.90 -23.42
C CYS A 386 22.95 21.20 -23.01
N GLY A 387 23.58 21.27 -21.85
CA GLY A 387 24.31 22.45 -21.37
C GLY A 387 23.43 23.62 -20.92
N SER A 388 22.12 23.55 -21.02
CA SER A 388 21.22 24.65 -20.60
C SER A 388 21.26 24.89 -19.09
N HIS A 389 21.10 26.16 -18.70
CA HIS A 389 21.08 26.58 -17.30
C HIS A 389 19.65 26.82 -16.76
N THR A 390 18.63 26.62 -17.59
CA THR A 390 17.26 26.87 -17.19
C THR A 390 16.62 25.65 -16.58
N LEU A 391 15.92 25.86 -15.47
CA LEU A 391 15.12 24.86 -14.80
C LEU A 391 13.64 25.22 -14.90
N ARG A 392 12.80 24.22 -14.96
CA ARG A 392 11.35 24.39 -14.81
C ARG A 392 10.74 23.24 -14.00
N ALA A 393 9.64 23.54 -13.32
CA ALA A 393 8.84 22.49 -12.70
C ALA A 393 8.22 21.62 -13.80
N ALA A 394 8.30 20.33 -13.63
CA ALA A 394 8.09 19.38 -14.71
C ALA A 394 6.64 18.92 -14.89
N THR A 395 5.77 19.01 -13.88
CA THR A 395 4.43 18.40 -13.92
C THR A 395 3.33 19.35 -14.38
N LYS A 396 2.59 18.93 -15.42
CA LYS A 396 1.29 19.48 -15.77
C LYS A 396 0.22 18.71 -15.00
N GLY A 397 -0.63 19.39 -14.25
CA GLY A 397 -1.73 18.73 -13.53
C GLY A 397 -2.82 18.17 -14.48
N ALA A 398 -3.68 17.30 -13.94
CA ALA A 398 -4.75 16.63 -14.68
C ALA A 398 -5.67 17.61 -15.44
N GLY A 399 -6.08 18.71 -14.82
CA GLY A 399 -6.93 19.71 -15.48
C GLY A 399 -6.31 20.30 -16.75
N ARG A 400 -5.02 20.69 -16.71
CA ARG A 400 -4.33 21.22 -17.89
C ARG A 400 -4.13 20.18 -18.99
N THR A 401 -3.92 18.92 -18.59
CA THR A 401 -3.85 17.82 -19.54
C THR A 401 -5.21 17.57 -20.18
N ALA A 402 -6.30 17.65 -19.42
CA ALA A 402 -7.66 17.53 -19.95
C ALA A 402 -7.98 18.60 -21.00
N GLU A 403 -7.60 19.87 -20.76
CA GLU A 403 -7.75 20.94 -21.73
C GLU A 403 -6.94 20.70 -23.03
N GLU A 404 -5.72 20.19 -22.91
CA GLU A 404 -4.88 19.81 -24.07
C GLU A 404 -5.52 18.70 -24.88
N LEU A 405 -6.04 17.65 -24.21
CA LEU A 405 -6.69 16.51 -24.84
C LEU A 405 -8.03 16.90 -25.49
N GLY A 406 -8.83 17.74 -24.83
CA GLY A 406 -10.09 18.25 -25.41
C GLY A 406 -9.88 19.04 -26.72
N ARG A 407 -8.75 19.76 -26.81
CA ARG A 407 -8.37 20.42 -28.06
C ARG A 407 -7.82 19.46 -29.12
N ALA A 408 -7.11 18.42 -28.70
CA ALA A 408 -6.50 17.43 -29.59
C ALA A 408 -7.52 16.46 -30.19
N PHE A 409 -8.59 16.18 -29.47
CA PHE A 409 -9.66 15.25 -29.86
C PHE A 409 -11.03 15.93 -29.78
N PRO A 410 -11.33 16.86 -30.66
CA PRO A 410 -12.60 17.57 -30.65
C PRO A 410 -13.76 16.61 -30.91
N GLY A 411 -14.89 16.82 -30.23
CA GLY A 411 -16.09 16.00 -30.36
C GLY A 411 -16.20 14.84 -29.35
N PHE A 412 -15.18 14.58 -28.53
CA PHE A 412 -15.24 13.58 -27.48
C PHE A 412 -15.27 14.22 -26.09
N PRO A 413 -16.15 13.78 -25.17
CA PRO A 413 -16.19 14.31 -23.82
C PRO A 413 -14.92 13.95 -23.05
N VAL A 414 -14.45 14.90 -22.24
CA VAL A 414 -13.31 14.70 -21.33
C VAL A 414 -13.82 14.63 -19.90
N VAL A 415 -13.51 13.53 -19.21
CA VAL A 415 -13.90 13.24 -17.84
C VAL A 415 -12.66 13.29 -16.94
N LEU A 416 -12.75 14.03 -15.84
CA LEU A 416 -11.71 14.10 -14.82
C LEU A 416 -12.05 13.18 -13.63
N SER A 417 -11.04 12.50 -13.09
CA SER A 417 -11.13 11.69 -11.88
C SER A 417 -9.86 11.86 -11.04
N TYR A 418 -9.94 12.63 -9.96
CA TYR A 418 -8.80 12.87 -9.06
C TYR A 418 -9.26 13.43 -7.72
N GLY A 419 -8.49 13.19 -6.66
CA GLY A 419 -8.75 13.73 -5.32
C GLY A 419 -10.18 13.47 -4.84
N ASP A 420 -10.87 14.53 -4.41
CA ASP A 420 -12.26 14.45 -3.93
C ASP A 420 -13.29 14.28 -5.07
N GLU A 421 -12.88 14.50 -6.33
CA GLU A 421 -13.70 14.30 -7.54
C GLU A 421 -13.47 12.90 -8.17
N ARG A 422 -12.90 11.94 -7.39
CA ARG A 422 -12.71 10.57 -7.82
C ARG A 422 -14.06 9.94 -8.22
N LYS A 423 -14.08 9.26 -9.37
CA LYS A 423 -15.23 8.51 -9.88
C LYS A 423 -14.97 7.01 -9.74
N GLU A 424 -15.99 6.27 -9.34
CA GLU A 424 -15.91 4.79 -9.28
C GLU A 424 -16.03 4.18 -10.66
N ARG A 425 -16.98 4.66 -11.43
CA ARG A 425 -17.36 4.12 -12.76
C ARG A 425 -17.60 5.25 -13.74
N ILE A 426 -17.45 4.94 -15.02
CA ILE A 426 -17.84 5.80 -16.12
C ILE A 426 -18.99 5.16 -16.92
N ALA A 427 -19.69 5.98 -17.71
CA ALA A 427 -20.68 5.50 -18.66
C ALA A 427 -20.00 4.73 -19.82
N ALA A 428 -20.77 3.90 -20.52
CA ALA A 428 -20.32 3.30 -21.78
C ALA A 428 -20.24 4.36 -22.89
N GLY A 429 -19.30 4.17 -23.82
CA GLY A 429 -19.14 5.02 -25.00
C GLY A 429 -17.78 5.71 -25.09
N PRO A 430 -17.53 6.42 -26.20
CA PRO A 430 -16.26 7.04 -26.46
C PRO A 430 -16.09 8.30 -25.61
N MET A 431 -15.09 8.31 -24.76
CA MET A 431 -14.71 9.45 -23.93
C MET A 431 -13.24 9.39 -23.57
N ILE A 432 -12.70 10.52 -23.19
CA ILE A 432 -11.33 10.64 -22.69
C ILE A 432 -11.39 10.81 -21.18
N VAL A 433 -10.86 9.84 -20.43
CA VAL A 433 -10.74 9.93 -18.99
C VAL A 433 -9.33 10.36 -18.63
N VAL A 434 -9.19 11.39 -17.81
CA VAL A 434 -7.91 11.83 -17.26
C VAL A 434 -7.95 11.61 -15.75
N SER A 435 -7.11 10.69 -15.26
CA SER A 435 -7.04 10.35 -13.84
C SER A 435 -5.66 10.57 -13.26
N THR A 436 -5.62 10.72 -11.94
CA THR A 436 -4.37 10.55 -11.18
C THR A 436 -4.25 9.12 -10.67
N PRO A 437 -3.01 8.61 -10.44
CA PRO A 437 -2.81 7.24 -9.95
C PRO A 437 -3.67 6.91 -8.72
N GLY A 438 -4.36 5.77 -8.79
CA GLY A 438 -5.31 5.30 -7.78
C GLY A 438 -6.69 5.97 -7.85
N SER A 439 -6.98 6.73 -8.90
CA SER A 439 -8.31 7.35 -9.12
C SER A 439 -8.93 6.96 -10.46
N GLU A 440 -8.45 5.89 -11.06
CA GLU A 440 -8.93 5.38 -12.34
C GLU A 440 -10.34 4.79 -12.20
N PRO A 441 -11.36 5.34 -12.88
CA PRO A 441 -12.70 4.76 -12.82
C PRO A 441 -12.79 3.48 -13.65
N VAL A 442 -13.66 2.57 -13.23
CA VAL A 442 -13.92 1.35 -13.98
C VAL A 442 -14.81 1.65 -15.20
N ALA A 443 -14.38 1.23 -16.37
CA ALA A 443 -15.21 1.25 -17.59
C ALA A 443 -15.99 -0.06 -17.72
N PRO A 444 -17.30 -0.06 -18.08
CA PRO A 444 -18.14 -1.26 -18.10
C PRO A 444 -17.61 -2.40 -18.96
N SER A 445 -16.93 -2.07 -20.04
CA SER A 445 -16.34 -3.06 -20.97
C SER A 445 -14.81 -2.93 -21.08
N GLY A 446 -14.16 -2.30 -20.10
CA GLY A 446 -12.75 -1.97 -20.16
C GLY A 446 -12.43 -0.79 -21.09
N TYR A 447 -11.21 -0.28 -20.98
CA TYR A 447 -10.71 0.79 -21.85
C TYR A 447 -10.16 0.22 -23.16
N GLY A 448 -10.35 0.94 -24.27
CA GLY A 448 -9.72 0.61 -25.55
C GLY A 448 -8.23 0.96 -25.57
N ALA A 449 -7.83 2.01 -24.85
CA ALA A 449 -6.45 2.37 -24.68
C ALA A 449 -6.18 3.02 -23.32
N VAL A 450 -4.96 2.84 -22.79
CA VAL A 450 -4.41 3.61 -21.68
C VAL A 450 -3.11 4.29 -22.10
N VAL A 451 -2.90 5.53 -21.65
CA VAL A 451 -1.66 6.26 -21.83
C VAL A 451 -1.12 6.70 -20.47
N LEU A 452 0.04 6.17 -20.08
CA LEU A 452 0.74 6.53 -18.87
C LEU A 452 1.69 7.70 -19.18
N LEU A 453 1.35 8.89 -18.69
CA LEU A 453 2.08 10.12 -18.96
C LEU A 453 3.06 10.47 -17.83
N ASP A 454 4.16 11.11 -18.20
CA ASP A 454 5.15 11.66 -17.27
C ASP A 454 5.65 10.61 -16.24
N PRO A 455 6.03 9.37 -16.66
CA PRO A 455 6.41 8.26 -15.76
C PRO A 455 7.57 8.62 -14.83
N TRP A 456 8.48 9.46 -15.27
CA TRP A 456 9.62 9.95 -14.49
C TRP A 456 9.19 10.67 -13.19
N ALA A 457 8.02 11.28 -13.16
CA ALA A 457 7.51 11.95 -11.95
C ALA A 457 7.19 10.96 -10.81
N LEU A 458 6.95 9.70 -11.13
CA LEU A 458 6.73 8.64 -10.16
C LEU A 458 8.04 7.93 -9.78
N THR A 459 8.89 7.62 -10.76
CA THR A 459 10.15 6.86 -10.55
C THR A 459 11.27 7.68 -9.92
N GLN A 460 11.19 9.02 -9.96
CA GLN A 460 12.23 9.88 -9.41
C GLN A 460 11.89 10.46 -8.05
N ARG A 461 10.93 9.90 -7.35
CA ARG A 461 10.68 10.27 -5.97
C ARG A 461 11.89 9.87 -5.11
N PRO A 462 12.30 10.70 -4.13
CA PRO A 462 13.36 10.34 -3.19
C PRO A 462 12.78 9.43 -2.11
N ASP A 463 12.36 8.24 -2.48
CA ASP A 463 11.66 7.29 -1.64
C ASP A 463 12.05 5.88 -2.05
N LEU A 464 12.38 5.03 -1.09
CA LEU A 464 12.78 3.66 -1.34
C LEU A 464 11.68 2.86 -2.07
N SER A 465 10.41 3.15 -1.78
CA SER A 465 9.26 2.49 -2.41
C SER A 465 8.89 3.06 -3.79
N ALA A 466 9.57 4.09 -4.28
CA ALA A 466 9.19 4.80 -5.51
C ALA A 466 9.01 3.88 -6.71
N ASP A 467 9.92 2.95 -6.92
CA ASP A 467 9.89 2.02 -8.06
C ASP A 467 8.79 0.97 -7.93
N GLU A 468 8.65 0.39 -6.73
CA GLU A 468 7.61 -0.56 -6.36
C GLU A 468 6.21 0.05 -6.52
N ASP A 469 5.97 1.20 -5.92
CA ASP A 469 4.72 1.96 -6.04
C ASP A 469 4.39 2.32 -7.48
N THR A 470 5.39 2.76 -8.23
CA THR A 470 5.21 3.14 -9.63
C THR A 470 4.72 1.97 -10.46
N LEU A 471 5.38 0.79 -10.34
CA LEU A 471 4.96 -0.40 -11.06
C LEU A 471 3.55 -0.85 -10.65
N ARG A 472 3.26 -0.83 -9.34
CA ARG A 472 1.93 -1.14 -8.80
C ARG A 472 0.85 -0.26 -9.40
N LEU A 473 1.05 1.05 -9.42
CA LEU A 473 0.11 2.02 -9.99
C LEU A 473 -0.07 1.85 -11.50
N TRP A 474 0.98 1.49 -12.23
CA TRP A 474 0.88 1.20 -13.66
C TRP A 474 0.15 -0.11 -13.94
N CYS A 475 0.44 -1.18 -13.19
CA CYS A 475 -0.30 -2.44 -13.29
C CYS A 475 -1.79 -2.23 -13.02
N ASN A 476 -2.14 -1.44 -12.00
CA ASN A 476 -3.51 -1.10 -11.65
C ASN A 476 -4.25 -0.32 -12.75
N ALA A 477 -3.58 0.53 -13.50
CA ALA A 477 -4.17 1.23 -14.63
C ALA A 477 -4.27 0.35 -15.88
N VAL A 478 -3.22 -0.41 -16.20
CA VAL A 478 -3.14 -1.24 -17.42
C VAL A 478 -4.13 -2.41 -17.37
N ARG A 479 -4.38 -3.00 -16.19
CA ARG A 479 -5.39 -4.08 -16.03
C ARG A 479 -6.81 -3.66 -16.42
N LEU A 480 -7.11 -2.38 -16.47
CA LEU A 480 -8.43 -1.86 -16.88
C LEU A 480 -8.62 -1.85 -18.40
N VAL A 481 -7.56 -2.14 -19.15
CA VAL A 481 -7.58 -2.14 -20.61
C VAL A 481 -8.00 -3.51 -21.12
N ARG A 482 -8.82 -3.54 -22.16
CA ARG A 482 -9.23 -4.77 -22.83
C ARG A 482 -8.03 -5.60 -23.29
N PRO A 483 -8.18 -6.92 -23.43
CA PRO A 483 -7.17 -7.77 -24.03
C PRO A 483 -6.76 -7.31 -25.44
N PHE A 484 -5.52 -7.59 -25.82
CA PHE A 484 -5.04 -7.28 -27.18
C PHE A 484 -5.90 -7.91 -28.29
N SER A 485 -6.43 -9.12 -28.06
CA SER A 485 -7.38 -9.77 -28.97
C SER A 485 -8.65 -8.95 -29.25
N GLN A 486 -8.99 -8.02 -28.36
CA GLN A 486 -10.09 -7.08 -28.49
C GLN A 486 -9.62 -5.65 -28.86
N GLY A 487 -8.35 -5.51 -29.25
CA GLY A 487 -7.78 -4.24 -29.68
C GLY A 487 -7.27 -3.34 -28.56
N GLY A 488 -7.09 -3.84 -27.32
CA GLY A 488 -6.58 -3.08 -26.20
C GLY A 488 -5.09 -2.73 -26.34
N GLU A 489 -4.76 -1.44 -26.10
CA GLU A 489 -3.38 -0.94 -26.16
C GLU A 489 -3.02 -0.13 -24.91
N ALA A 490 -1.82 -0.35 -24.37
CA ALA A 490 -1.24 0.43 -23.28
C ALA A 490 0.07 1.09 -23.74
N ILE A 491 0.16 2.40 -23.61
CA ILE A 491 1.32 3.18 -24.05
C ILE A 491 1.94 3.90 -22.85
N ILE A 492 3.24 3.67 -22.62
CA ILE A 492 3.99 4.36 -21.58
C ILE A 492 4.86 5.42 -22.22
N ALA A 493 4.58 6.69 -21.95
CA ALA A 493 5.32 7.83 -22.51
C ALA A 493 6.65 8.05 -21.74
N GLY A 494 7.58 7.08 -21.82
CA GLY A 494 8.83 7.09 -21.09
C GLY A 494 9.97 6.40 -21.85
N GLU A 495 11.17 6.38 -21.25
CA GLU A 495 12.37 5.76 -21.83
C GLU A 495 12.19 4.22 -21.88
N PRO A 496 12.16 3.60 -23.06
CA PRO A 496 11.88 2.17 -23.20
C PRO A 496 12.87 1.25 -22.45
N ARG A 497 14.12 1.72 -22.27
CA ARG A 497 15.17 0.94 -21.60
C ARG A 497 15.07 0.97 -20.07
N HIS A 498 14.16 1.79 -19.52
CA HIS A 498 13.99 1.86 -18.07
C HIS A 498 13.53 0.50 -17.52
N PRO A 499 14.18 -0.05 -16.48
CA PRO A 499 13.88 -1.41 -15.98
C PRO A 499 12.42 -1.63 -15.60
N LEU A 500 11.75 -0.66 -14.98
CA LEU A 500 10.33 -0.76 -14.63
C LEU A 500 9.42 -0.79 -15.85
N ILE A 501 9.74 -0.01 -16.89
CA ILE A 501 8.99 0.00 -18.15
C ILE A 501 9.14 -1.36 -18.84
N GLN A 502 10.34 -1.95 -18.82
CA GLN A 502 10.55 -3.30 -19.32
C GLN A 502 9.81 -4.36 -18.50
N GLY A 503 9.76 -4.21 -17.18
CA GLY A 503 8.96 -5.08 -16.29
C GLY A 503 7.47 -5.02 -16.63
N LEU A 504 6.92 -3.82 -16.85
CA LEU A 504 5.52 -3.65 -17.23
C LEU A 504 5.24 -4.19 -18.66
N ILE A 505 6.11 -3.94 -19.64
CA ILE A 505 5.94 -4.47 -21.02
C ILE A 505 5.88 -6.00 -21.02
N ARG A 506 6.70 -6.67 -20.20
CA ARG A 506 6.70 -8.12 -20.05
C ARG A 506 5.60 -8.62 -19.11
N TRP A 507 4.94 -7.73 -18.39
CA TRP A 507 4.05 -8.03 -17.29
C TRP A 507 4.70 -8.97 -16.26
N ASP A 508 5.87 -8.58 -15.82
CA ASP A 508 6.70 -9.32 -14.86
C ASP A 508 6.90 -8.52 -13.55
N PRO A 509 5.82 -8.22 -12.80
CA PRO A 509 5.94 -7.48 -11.55
C PRO A 509 6.64 -8.28 -10.45
N VAL A 510 6.58 -9.60 -10.50
CA VAL A 510 7.28 -10.47 -9.53
C VAL A 510 8.78 -10.40 -9.75
N GLY A 511 9.28 -10.58 -10.97
CA GLY A 511 10.71 -10.47 -11.26
C GLY A 511 11.28 -9.07 -10.99
N VAL A 512 10.43 -8.02 -11.11
CA VAL A 512 10.81 -6.67 -10.66
C VAL A 512 10.93 -6.61 -9.14
N ALA A 513 9.98 -7.17 -8.40
CA ALA A 513 10.03 -7.19 -6.94
C ALA A 513 11.24 -7.97 -6.41
N GLU A 514 11.54 -9.13 -6.99
CA GLU A 514 12.74 -9.93 -6.68
C GLU A 514 14.05 -9.15 -6.91
N ARG A 515 14.15 -8.46 -8.05
CA ARG A 515 15.32 -7.63 -8.33
C ARG A 515 15.46 -6.48 -7.32
N LEU A 516 14.37 -5.77 -7.03
CA LEU A 516 14.38 -4.69 -6.03
C LEU A 516 14.70 -5.23 -4.63
N CYS A 517 14.24 -6.45 -4.29
CA CYS A 517 14.57 -7.12 -3.04
C CYS A 517 16.08 -7.36 -2.94
N ALA A 518 16.69 -7.97 -3.95
CA ALA A 518 18.13 -8.24 -3.99
C ALA A 518 18.97 -6.95 -3.97
N GLU A 519 18.54 -5.89 -4.68
CA GLU A 519 19.19 -4.57 -4.63
C GLU A 519 19.15 -3.96 -3.22
N ARG A 520 17.98 -4.05 -2.53
CA ARG A 520 17.82 -3.57 -1.16
C ARG A 520 18.64 -4.38 -0.17
N GLU A 521 18.66 -5.69 -0.30
CA GLU A 521 19.46 -6.58 0.54
C GLU A 521 20.95 -6.26 0.42
N SER A 522 21.47 -6.12 -0.79
CA SER A 522 22.87 -5.76 -1.02
C SER A 522 23.26 -4.39 -0.46
N ALA A 523 22.29 -3.48 -0.36
CA ALA A 523 22.44 -2.14 0.22
C ALA A 523 22.12 -2.08 1.72
N LEU A 524 21.80 -3.20 2.36
CA LEU A 524 21.40 -3.29 3.76
C LEU A 524 20.18 -2.40 4.06
N LEU A 525 19.16 -2.46 3.21
CA LEU A 525 17.92 -1.70 3.29
C LEU A 525 16.72 -2.61 3.58
N PRO A 526 15.58 -2.07 4.05
CA PRO A 526 14.35 -2.85 4.23
C PRO A 526 13.89 -3.53 2.92
N PRO A 527 13.37 -4.76 2.97
CA PRO A 527 12.93 -5.49 4.17
C PRO A 527 13.99 -6.39 4.82
N SER A 528 15.19 -6.57 4.24
CA SER A 528 16.26 -7.43 4.79
C SER A 528 16.91 -6.86 6.06
N ARG A 529 16.74 -5.57 6.30
CA ARG A 529 17.15 -4.88 7.53
C ARG A 529 16.00 -4.08 8.09
N HIS A 530 15.91 -4.03 9.41
CA HIS A 530 14.92 -3.22 10.11
C HIS A 530 15.47 -1.83 10.41
N PHE A 531 14.62 -0.84 10.24
CA PHE A 531 14.94 0.54 10.53
C PHE A 531 14.01 1.09 11.60
N ILE A 532 14.55 1.88 12.52
CA ILE A 532 13.75 2.66 13.47
C ILE A 532 14.05 4.13 13.22
N ALA A 533 13.04 4.88 12.76
CA ALA A 533 13.14 6.31 12.60
C ALA A 533 12.80 7.03 13.92
N ILE A 534 13.67 7.93 14.32
CA ILE A 534 13.50 8.80 15.49
C ILE A 534 13.37 10.23 14.97
N ASP A 535 12.17 10.80 15.11
CA ASP A 535 11.80 12.11 14.58
C ASP A 535 11.54 13.12 15.69
N GLY A 536 11.99 14.35 15.53
CA GLY A 536 11.75 15.41 16.49
C GLY A 536 12.70 16.59 16.34
N PRO A 537 12.73 17.52 17.34
CA PRO A 537 13.75 18.55 17.43
C PRO A 537 15.14 17.94 17.51
N PHE A 538 16.11 18.56 16.85
CA PHE A 538 17.47 18.01 16.75
C PHE A 538 18.08 17.62 18.10
N SER A 539 17.96 18.50 19.10
CA SER A 539 18.48 18.24 20.45
C SER A 539 17.87 16.99 21.08
N ALA A 540 16.55 16.85 21.00
CA ALA A 540 15.82 15.70 21.57
C ALA A 540 16.15 14.38 20.85
N VAL A 541 16.25 14.41 19.52
CA VAL A 541 16.62 13.25 18.70
C VAL A 541 18.04 12.80 18.99
N LYS A 542 19.00 13.75 19.04
CA LYS A 542 20.40 13.48 19.35
C LYS A 542 20.55 12.81 20.72
N ASP A 543 19.90 13.38 21.75
CA ASP A 543 19.96 12.85 23.11
C ASP A 543 19.34 11.45 23.20
N PHE A 544 18.22 11.23 22.51
CA PHE A 544 17.56 9.93 22.47
C PHE A 544 18.45 8.86 21.81
N VAL A 545 19.01 9.17 20.65
CA VAL A 545 19.91 8.27 19.92
C VAL A 545 21.18 7.99 20.72
N SER A 546 21.73 9.00 21.39
CA SER A 546 22.89 8.83 22.28
C SER A 546 22.60 7.86 23.43
N ASP A 547 21.40 7.98 24.06
CA ASP A 547 20.97 7.05 25.11
C ASP A 547 20.88 5.60 24.57
N VAL A 548 20.34 5.39 23.36
CA VAL A 548 20.22 4.06 22.75
C VAL A 548 21.60 3.48 22.40
N THR A 549 22.45 4.25 21.74
CA THR A 549 23.78 3.78 21.29
C THR A 549 24.75 3.51 22.45
N ALA A 550 24.48 4.04 23.64
CA ALA A 550 25.23 3.71 24.85
C ALA A 550 24.96 2.30 25.38
N GLU A 551 23.79 1.74 25.09
CA GLU A 551 23.33 0.46 25.65
C GLU A 551 23.36 -0.68 24.62
N VAL A 552 23.17 -0.38 23.32
CA VAL A 552 23.13 -1.39 22.26
C VAL A 552 23.92 -0.95 21.03
N SER A 553 24.61 -1.90 20.39
CA SER A 553 25.29 -1.66 19.12
C SER A 553 24.28 -1.52 18.00
N VAL A 554 24.25 -0.36 17.34
CA VAL A 554 23.31 -0.06 16.24
C VAL A 554 23.95 0.93 15.26
N ASP A 555 23.71 0.72 13.98
CA ASP A 555 24.12 1.68 12.96
C ASP A 555 23.19 2.90 12.98
N THR A 556 23.78 4.09 12.93
CA THR A 556 23.02 5.34 12.90
C THR A 556 23.23 6.06 11.58
N LEU A 557 22.12 6.45 10.93
CA LEU A 557 22.12 7.18 9.66
C LEU A 557 21.39 8.52 9.85
N GLY A 558 21.93 9.58 9.28
CA GLY A 558 21.39 10.94 9.43
C GLY A 558 22.36 11.86 10.21
N PRO A 559 21.91 13.05 10.68
CA PRO A 559 20.52 13.52 10.60
C PRO A 559 20.10 13.90 9.18
N ILE A 560 18.82 13.66 8.86
CA ILE A 560 18.20 14.03 7.59
C ILE A 560 16.94 14.86 7.84
N GLU A 561 16.53 15.66 6.85
CA GLU A 561 15.23 16.35 6.88
C GLU A 561 14.08 15.33 6.92
N LEU A 562 12.99 15.67 7.61
CA LEU A 562 11.79 14.82 7.56
C LEU A 562 11.25 14.69 6.12
N PRO A 563 10.80 13.50 5.71
CA PRO A 563 10.14 13.31 4.41
C PRO A 563 9.02 14.34 4.19
N VAL A 564 8.91 14.83 2.95
CA VAL A 564 8.02 15.98 2.59
C VAL A 564 6.57 15.78 3.01
N PHE A 565 6.08 14.53 3.03
CA PHE A 565 4.70 14.18 3.34
C PHE A 565 4.48 13.70 4.78
N GLU A 566 5.53 13.67 5.58
CA GLU A 566 5.42 13.37 7.00
C GLU A 566 4.87 14.57 7.78
N SER A 567 3.92 14.31 8.68
CA SER A 567 3.45 15.33 9.60
C SER A 567 4.56 15.74 10.56
N LEU A 568 4.62 17.02 10.93
CA LEU A 568 5.58 17.47 11.93
C LEU A 568 5.25 16.85 13.29
N PRO A 569 6.25 16.35 14.05
CA PRO A 569 6.03 15.98 15.44
C PRO A 569 5.53 17.17 16.26
N ALA A 570 4.55 16.93 17.13
CA ALA A 570 3.99 18.00 17.97
C ALA A 570 5.06 18.73 18.80
N SER A 571 6.09 18.01 19.25
CA SER A 571 7.22 18.56 19.99
C SER A 571 8.03 19.61 19.24
N CYS A 572 7.99 19.64 17.91
CA CYS A 572 8.69 20.65 17.11
C CYS A 572 7.99 22.01 17.14
N ALA A 573 6.69 22.05 17.35
CA ALA A 573 5.92 23.29 17.44
C ALA A 573 6.34 24.14 18.64
N ASP A 574 6.72 23.48 19.73
CA ASP A 574 7.05 24.14 21.00
C ASP A 574 8.55 24.49 21.14
N SER A 575 9.42 23.79 20.41
CA SER A 575 10.89 23.95 20.56
C SER A 575 11.51 25.05 19.70
N GLY A 576 10.87 25.41 18.59
CA GLY A 576 11.43 26.34 17.60
C GLY A 576 12.64 25.76 16.82
N GLU A 577 13.01 24.50 17.06
CA GLU A 577 14.07 23.80 16.32
C GLU A 577 13.50 23.15 15.03
N GLU A 578 14.34 23.06 14.01
CA GLU A 578 13.98 22.33 12.80
C GLU A 578 13.80 20.83 13.09
N PRO A 579 12.71 20.21 12.57
CA PRO A 579 12.46 18.80 12.75
C PRO A 579 13.45 17.97 11.91
N LEU A 580 14.10 17.01 12.53
CA LEU A 580 15.02 16.11 11.89
C LEU A 580 14.68 14.65 12.17
N ARG A 581 15.21 13.76 11.34
CA ARG A 581 15.14 12.30 11.46
C ARG A 581 16.53 11.72 11.64
N MET A 582 16.67 10.83 12.61
CA MET A 582 17.75 9.86 12.68
C MET A 582 17.20 8.46 12.46
N LEU A 583 17.94 7.64 11.74
CA LEU A 583 17.58 6.25 11.52
C LEU A 583 18.54 5.35 12.30
N LEU A 584 17.97 4.40 13.02
CA LEU A 584 18.68 3.30 13.64
C LEU A 584 18.48 2.07 12.76
N ARG A 585 19.55 1.41 12.33
CA ARG A 585 19.52 0.21 11.49
C ARG A 585 20.11 -0.96 12.27
N ASP A 586 19.42 -2.10 12.22
CA ASP A 586 19.94 -3.32 12.80
C ASP A 586 21.18 -3.85 12.05
N ASN A 587 21.92 -4.74 12.67
CA ASN A 587 23.06 -5.41 12.05
C ASN A 587 22.70 -6.82 11.51
N GLY A 588 21.40 -7.19 11.53
CA GLY A 588 20.83 -8.44 11.06
C GLY A 588 20.30 -9.34 12.17
N ASP A 589 20.92 -9.38 13.34
CA ASP A 589 20.56 -10.33 14.41
C ASP A 589 20.11 -9.65 15.71
N ASN A 590 20.23 -8.33 15.83
CA ASN A 590 20.02 -7.62 17.10
C ASN A 590 18.79 -6.69 17.11
N PHE A 591 17.86 -6.85 16.17
CA PHE A 591 16.70 -5.96 16.08
C PHE A 591 15.85 -5.95 17.35
N ASP A 592 15.59 -7.11 17.96
CA ASP A 592 14.80 -7.22 19.19
C ASP A 592 15.48 -6.54 20.38
N ASP A 593 16.81 -6.60 20.46
CA ASP A 593 17.60 -5.90 21.49
C ASP A 593 17.48 -4.38 21.32
N ILE A 594 17.65 -3.88 20.09
CA ILE A 594 17.48 -2.46 19.77
C ILE A 594 16.06 -1.99 20.12
N LEU A 595 15.06 -2.76 19.71
CA LEU A 595 13.66 -2.46 19.95
C LEU A 595 13.33 -2.41 21.44
N SER A 596 13.87 -3.37 22.19
CA SER A 596 13.71 -3.45 23.65
C SER A 596 14.29 -2.22 24.35
N GLU A 597 15.49 -1.80 23.94
CA GLU A 597 16.16 -0.63 24.51
C GLU A 597 15.48 0.69 24.12
N VAL A 598 15.08 0.85 22.86
CA VAL A 598 14.28 1.99 22.39
C VAL A 598 13.01 2.14 23.23
N ARG A 599 12.31 1.04 23.51
CA ARG A 599 11.10 1.05 24.35
C ARG A 599 11.38 1.43 25.81
N LYS A 600 12.45 0.89 26.38
CA LYS A 600 12.89 1.19 27.75
C LYS A 600 13.21 2.67 27.89
N ILE A 601 14.03 3.22 27.00
CA ILE A 601 14.42 4.63 26.98
C ILE A 601 13.20 5.54 26.76
N SER A 602 12.32 5.18 25.81
CA SER A 602 11.08 5.94 25.55
C SER A 602 10.21 6.03 26.80
N ARG A 603 10.00 4.92 27.53
CA ARG A 603 9.25 4.90 28.80
C ARG A 603 9.92 5.74 29.89
N TYR A 604 11.25 5.60 30.04
CA TYR A 604 12.00 6.36 31.02
C TYR A 604 11.93 7.87 30.76
N ARG A 605 12.10 8.28 29.49
CA ARG A 605 12.04 9.68 29.08
C ARG A 605 10.63 10.26 29.23
N SER A 606 9.59 9.49 28.90
CA SER A 606 8.18 9.91 29.08
C SER A 606 7.79 10.11 30.55
N ALA A 607 8.44 9.41 31.47
CA ALA A 607 8.21 9.61 32.93
C ALA A 607 8.85 10.90 33.46
N LYS A 608 9.77 11.53 32.72
CA LYS A 608 10.45 12.76 33.10
C LYS A 608 9.84 13.95 32.35
N THR A 609 9.12 14.80 33.05
CA THR A 609 8.39 15.98 32.50
C THR A 609 9.28 17.01 31.77
N LYS A 610 10.61 16.95 31.93
CA LYS A 610 11.56 17.87 31.28
C LYS A 610 12.05 17.40 29.91
N ASN A 611 11.80 16.14 29.52
CA ASN A 611 12.27 15.62 28.27
C ASN A 611 11.31 15.96 27.14
N ILE A 612 11.83 16.46 26.04
CA ILE A 612 11.07 16.69 24.82
C ILE A 612 10.78 15.32 24.19
N PRO A 613 9.50 14.98 23.90
CA PRO A 613 9.14 13.70 23.31
C PRO A 613 9.61 13.61 21.85
N VAL A 614 10.09 12.43 21.45
CA VAL A 614 10.39 12.09 20.06
C VAL A 614 9.32 11.15 19.52
N ARG A 615 9.15 11.14 18.22
CA ARG A 615 8.29 10.18 17.51
C ARG A 615 9.15 9.01 17.06
N ILE A 616 8.67 7.80 17.29
CA ILE A 616 9.34 6.55 16.95
C ILE A 616 8.52 5.84 15.89
N HIS A 617 9.13 5.53 14.73
CA HIS A 617 8.55 4.72 13.66
C HIS A 617 9.44 3.52 13.41
N VAL A 618 8.90 2.32 13.62
CA VAL A 618 9.56 1.06 13.27
C VAL A 618 9.19 0.69 11.85
N ASP A 619 10.18 0.38 11.04
CA ASP A 619 10.07 0.09 9.61
C ASP A 619 9.21 1.13 8.86
N PRO A 620 9.62 2.40 8.90
CA PRO A 620 8.86 3.46 8.25
C PRO A 620 8.74 3.20 6.75
N THR A 621 7.56 3.39 6.19
CA THR A 621 7.34 3.27 4.73
C THR A 621 8.14 4.28 3.93
N ARG A 622 8.55 5.38 4.57
CA ARG A 622 9.39 6.43 3.97
C ARG A 622 10.61 6.66 4.84
N ILE A 623 11.76 6.42 4.27
CA ILE A 623 13.03 6.52 5.00
C ILE A 623 13.59 7.95 4.95
N GLY A 624 13.56 8.61 3.79
CA GLY A 624 14.12 9.95 3.62
C GLY A 624 13.53 10.72 2.45
#